data_9c594665aa1f96a271a307eff0d8c27a
#
_entry.id   9c594665aa1f96a271a307eff0d8c27a
#
_cell.length_a   1.000
_cell.length_b   1.000
_cell.length_c   1.000
_cell.angle_alpha   90.00
_cell.angle_beta   90.00
_cell.angle_gamma   90.00
#
_symmetry.space_group_name_H-M   'P 1'
#
loop_
_entity.id
_entity.type
_entity.pdbx_description
1 polymer ?
#
loop_
_entity_poly.entity_id
_entity_poly.type
_entity_poly.pdbx_seq_one_letter_code
_entity_poly.pdbx_strand_id
1 'polypeptide(L)'
;MLRLIALLLLLPAVLRAEVYLFDAPSGAVTDELVIYSTLDQRLAEPLIAGFQAENPGIAVRYEDLLTGDINARVTAETDAGGVTADFVFSSGMDLQVKLANDGYARPVRVPQAAGWPRWANWRDTAYAMTFEPAVLVYHKPSFPDGPPLTRIALLDYLTAAGDAMRGRIGTYDIERAAVGYLFLARDQEHFADIWSLVRAMGAANVQQFPTSQQILERVSDGRLTLGYNILGSYAADWARSHPDLGLVLLRDFTVVISRVALVPRAARRPDLGEAFLSFFMSRAGQTILAEKLRLPAVSLEVSGSNSAQAMQAALGPQLRPVAVSPGLLVYLDQAKRQRLITRWHRTLEGR
;
A
#
# COMPACT_ATOMS: atom_id res chain seq x y z
N MET A 1 17.43 -39.42 41.92
CA MET A 1 17.81 -38.33 41.03
C MET A 1 16.59 -37.94 40.19
N LEU A 2 15.81 -36.96 40.64
CA LEU A 2 14.63 -36.47 39.93
C LEU A 2 15.11 -35.36 38.96
N ARG A 3 14.95 -35.58 37.64
CA ARG A 3 15.18 -34.53 36.61
C ARG A 3 13.92 -33.70 36.49
N LEU A 4 13.95 -32.46 36.97
CA LEU A 4 12.95 -31.41 36.70
C LEU A 4 13.09 -30.99 35.27
N ILE A 5 12.10 -31.30 34.39
CA ILE A 5 11.97 -30.76 33.04
C ILE A 5 11.23 -29.43 33.19
N ALA A 6 11.97 -28.33 33.04
CA ALA A 6 11.37 -27.00 32.96
C ALA A 6 10.69 -26.85 31.58
N LEU A 7 9.35 -26.88 31.59
CA LEU A 7 8.52 -26.58 30.40
C LEU A 7 8.56 -25.06 30.18
N LEU A 8 9.38 -24.58 29.24
CA LEU A 8 9.33 -23.19 28.79
C LEU A 8 8.02 -22.97 28.01
N LEU A 9 7.05 -22.35 28.64
CA LEU A 9 5.87 -21.82 27.99
C LEU A 9 6.29 -20.64 27.10
N LEU A 10 6.47 -20.89 25.80
CA LEU A 10 6.54 -19.85 24.77
C LEU A 10 5.14 -19.23 24.69
N LEU A 11 4.92 -18.17 25.43
CA LEU A 11 3.77 -17.29 25.22
C LEU A 11 3.90 -16.69 23.82
N PRO A 12 2.88 -16.79 22.96
CA PRO A 12 2.89 -16.08 21.69
C PRO A 12 3.03 -14.59 21.99
N ALA A 13 4.03 -13.94 21.39
CA ALA A 13 4.13 -12.50 21.42
C ALA A 13 2.87 -11.95 20.73
N VAL A 14 1.91 -11.49 21.52
CA VAL A 14 0.78 -10.70 21.01
C VAL A 14 1.40 -9.44 20.48
N LEU A 15 1.48 -9.29 19.14
CA LEU A 15 1.78 -8.01 18.52
C LEU A 15 0.71 -7.03 19.04
N ARG A 16 1.10 -6.20 20.00
CA ARG A 16 0.22 -5.14 20.49
C ARG A 16 0.20 -4.04 19.44
N ALA A 17 -1.00 -3.52 19.15
CA ALA A 17 -1.17 -2.26 18.46
C ALA A 17 -0.28 -1.21 19.12
N GLU A 18 0.53 -0.49 18.34
CA GLU A 18 1.25 0.65 18.85
C GLU A 18 0.29 1.85 18.89
N VAL A 19 0.09 2.41 20.07
CA VAL A 19 -0.84 3.54 20.31
C VAL A 19 -0.03 4.80 20.52
N TYR A 20 -0.33 5.82 19.74
CA TYR A 20 0.28 7.14 19.80
C TYR A 20 -0.77 8.19 20.14
N LEU A 21 -0.45 9.09 21.05
CA LEU A 21 -1.34 10.18 21.48
C LEU A 21 -0.75 11.51 21.01
N PHE A 22 -1.58 12.30 20.34
CA PHE A 22 -1.28 13.66 19.91
C PHE A 22 -2.18 14.61 20.69
N ASP A 23 -1.59 15.39 21.60
CA ASP A 23 -2.30 16.33 22.42
C ASP A 23 -3.00 17.40 21.58
N ALA A 24 -4.09 17.99 22.12
CA ALA A 24 -4.76 19.12 21.48
C ALA A 24 -3.85 20.36 21.52
N PRO A 25 -3.53 20.99 20.37
CA PRO A 25 -2.61 22.15 20.32
C PRO A 25 -3.01 23.34 21.18
N SER A 26 -4.33 23.52 21.46
CA SER A 26 -4.82 24.58 22.35
C SER A 26 -4.50 24.36 23.83
N GLY A 27 -4.01 23.19 24.21
CA GLY A 27 -3.87 22.78 25.60
C GLY A 27 -5.18 22.41 26.30
N ALA A 28 -6.32 22.72 25.71
CA ALA A 28 -7.65 22.38 26.22
C ALA A 28 -8.30 21.36 25.29
N VAL A 29 -8.40 20.11 25.75
CA VAL A 29 -9.04 19.02 24.98
C VAL A 29 -10.55 19.22 25.00
N THR A 30 -11.16 19.49 23.85
CA THR A 30 -12.61 19.51 23.67
C THR A 30 -13.15 18.17 23.25
N ASP A 31 -12.34 17.38 22.48
CA ASP A 31 -12.70 16.05 22.03
C ASP A 31 -11.46 15.26 21.56
N GLU A 32 -11.67 13.97 21.24
CA GLU A 32 -10.63 13.05 20.76
C GLU A 32 -11.08 12.34 19.50
N LEU A 33 -10.26 12.38 18.45
CA LEU A 33 -10.40 11.60 17.21
C LEU A 33 -9.58 10.31 17.33
N VAL A 34 -10.23 9.15 17.12
CA VAL A 34 -9.56 7.83 17.12
C VAL A 34 -9.35 7.35 15.69
N ILE A 35 -8.10 7.07 15.31
CA ILE A 35 -7.71 6.63 13.98
C ILE A 35 -7.08 5.22 14.06
N TYR A 36 -7.58 4.27 13.25
CA TYR A 36 -6.90 3.00 12.98
C TYR A 36 -6.23 3.06 11.61
N SER A 37 -4.95 2.78 11.53
CA SER A 37 -4.22 2.88 10.27
C SER A 37 -3.10 1.84 10.15
N THR A 38 -2.73 1.54 8.90
CA THR A 38 -1.51 0.78 8.54
C THR A 38 -0.38 1.71 8.10
N LEU A 39 -0.55 3.01 8.22
CA LEU A 39 0.49 3.97 7.90
C LEU A 39 1.34 4.20 9.15
N ASP A 40 2.65 4.06 9.00
CA ASP A 40 3.64 4.34 10.03
C ASP A 40 3.37 5.71 10.67
N GLN A 41 3.36 5.78 12.01
CA GLN A 41 3.05 6.97 12.79
C GLN A 41 3.85 8.21 12.33
N ARG A 42 5.15 8.04 12.08
CA ARG A 42 6.01 9.15 11.63
C ARG A 42 5.56 9.76 10.31
N LEU A 43 4.97 8.95 9.43
CA LEU A 43 4.40 9.41 8.18
C LEU A 43 3.03 10.06 8.40
N ALA A 44 2.23 9.59 9.36
CA ALA A 44 0.91 10.14 9.66
C ALA A 44 0.97 11.49 10.40
N GLU A 45 2.01 11.72 11.20
CA GLU A 45 2.15 12.91 12.06
C GLU A 45 1.94 14.25 11.33
N PRO A 46 2.52 14.54 10.16
CA PRO A 46 2.28 15.83 9.49
C PRO A 46 0.82 16.02 9.06
N LEU A 47 0.10 14.94 8.72
CA LEU A 47 -1.30 15.00 8.35
C LEU A 47 -2.17 15.28 9.59
N ILE A 48 -1.88 14.63 10.71
CA ILE A 48 -2.53 14.84 12.00
C ILE A 48 -2.30 16.29 12.46
N ALA A 49 -1.07 16.77 12.42
CA ALA A 49 -0.72 18.14 12.77
C ALA A 49 -1.45 19.16 11.88
N GLY A 50 -1.57 18.90 10.58
CA GLY A 50 -2.33 19.74 9.65
C GLY A 50 -3.82 19.82 10.01
N PHE A 51 -4.43 18.69 10.35
CA PHE A 51 -5.81 18.63 10.82
C PHE A 51 -6.00 19.40 12.15
N GLN A 52 -5.10 19.18 13.10
CA GLN A 52 -5.14 19.84 14.41
C GLN A 52 -4.91 21.35 14.31
N ALA A 53 -4.18 21.85 13.31
CA ALA A 53 -4.03 23.28 13.07
C ALA A 53 -5.38 23.97 12.77
N GLU A 54 -6.29 23.26 12.07
CA GLU A 54 -7.65 23.73 11.80
C GLU A 54 -8.62 23.41 12.95
N ASN A 55 -8.26 22.44 13.83
CA ASN A 55 -9.08 21.93 14.92
C ASN A 55 -8.29 21.86 16.23
N PRO A 56 -7.86 23.01 16.80
CA PRO A 56 -6.85 23.04 17.86
C PRO A 56 -7.30 22.46 19.21
N GLY A 57 -8.59 22.20 19.40
CA GLY A 57 -9.15 21.55 20.59
C GLY A 57 -9.23 20.00 20.47
N ILE A 58 -8.89 19.42 19.32
CA ILE A 58 -9.03 17.98 19.10
C ILE A 58 -7.71 17.27 19.39
N ALA A 59 -7.73 16.36 20.38
CA ALA A 59 -6.67 15.37 20.57
C ALA A 59 -6.83 14.24 19.55
N VAL A 60 -5.73 13.57 19.18
CA VAL A 60 -5.79 12.42 18.26
C VAL A 60 -5.15 11.21 18.92
N ARG A 61 -5.90 10.10 18.96
CA ARG A 61 -5.42 8.78 19.31
C ARG A 61 -5.21 7.99 18.02
N TYR A 62 -3.97 7.74 17.69
CA TYR A 62 -3.56 7.01 16.49
C TYR A 62 -3.10 5.61 16.86
N GLU A 63 -3.68 4.59 16.24
CA GLU A 63 -3.30 3.21 16.45
C GLU A 63 -2.73 2.62 15.15
N ASP A 64 -1.42 2.29 15.18
CA ASP A 64 -0.73 1.62 14.09
C ASP A 64 -1.01 0.11 14.19
N LEU A 65 -1.68 -0.42 13.17
CA LEU A 65 -2.25 -1.75 13.14
C LEU A 65 -1.90 -2.46 11.82
N LEU A 66 -1.87 -3.78 11.83
CA LEU A 66 -1.81 -4.55 10.59
C LEU A 66 -3.17 -4.53 9.87
N THR A 67 -3.12 -4.68 8.54
CA THR A 67 -4.32 -4.66 7.68
C THR A 67 -5.41 -5.64 8.13
N GLY A 68 -5.02 -6.87 8.49
CA GLY A 68 -5.94 -7.89 8.99
C GLY A 68 -6.54 -7.52 10.35
N ASP A 69 -5.75 -6.92 11.22
CA ASP A 69 -6.17 -6.54 12.58
C ASP A 69 -7.19 -5.39 12.52
N ILE A 70 -7.01 -4.42 11.62
CA ILE A 70 -8.00 -3.36 11.38
C ILE A 70 -9.35 -3.97 10.99
N ASN A 71 -9.36 -4.87 10.00
CA ASN A 71 -10.59 -5.51 9.54
C ASN A 71 -11.26 -6.30 10.67
N ALA A 72 -10.51 -7.15 11.37
CA ALA A 72 -11.02 -7.97 12.46
C ALA A 72 -11.57 -7.12 13.61
N ARG A 73 -10.87 -6.05 13.97
CA ARG A 73 -11.22 -5.20 15.09
C ARG A 73 -12.46 -4.36 14.81
N VAL A 74 -12.53 -3.67 13.67
CA VAL A 74 -13.72 -2.89 13.28
C VAL A 74 -14.96 -3.79 13.21
N THR A 75 -14.82 -5.01 12.67
CA THR A 75 -15.91 -5.98 12.60
C THR A 75 -16.34 -6.41 13.99
N ALA A 76 -15.41 -6.88 14.84
CA ALA A 76 -15.72 -7.40 16.16
C ALA A 76 -16.32 -6.34 17.11
N GLU A 77 -15.77 -5.13 17.10
CA GLU A 77 -16.27 -4.01 17.94
C GLU A 77 -17.68 -3.59 17.50
N THR A 78 -17.93 -3.54 16.18
CA THR A 78 -19.26 -3.20 15.65
C THR A 78 -20.28 -4.29 15.93
N ASP A 79 -19.95 -5.57 15.74
CA ASP A 79 -20.86 -6.71 15.93
C ASP A 79 -21.19 -6.94 17.42
N ALA A 80 -20.27 -6.56 18.30
CA ALA A 80 -20.52 -6.54 19.75
C ALA A 80 -21.49 -5.43 20.19
N GLY A 81 -21.94 -4.56 19.26
CA GLY A 81 -22.77 -3.40 19.57
C GLY A 81 -22.01 -2.28 20.29
N GLY A 82 -20.69 -2.30 20.25
CA GLY A 82 -19.80 -1.29 20.81
C GLY A 82 -19.48 -0.19 19.81
N VAL A 83 -18.50 0.65 20.18
CA VAL A 83 -17.92 1.68 19.29
C VAL A 83 -16.54 1.25 18.81
N THR A 84 -16.15 1.75 17.64
CA THR A 84 -14.82 1.54 17.05
C THR A 84 -14.14 2.88 16.75
N ALA A 85 -13.03 2.88 16.00
CA ALA A 85 -12.37 4.09 15.55
C ALA A 85 -13.33 5.04 14.81
N ASP A 86 -12.98 6.32 14.79
CA ASP A 86 -13.72 7.34 14.07
C ASP A 86 -13.31 7.43 12.61
N PHE A 87 -12.08 7.03 12.31
CA PHE A 87 -11.54 7.01 10.97
C PHE A 87 -10.61 5.79 10.77
N VAL A 88 -10.67 5.19 9.59
CA VAL A 88 -9.82 4.04 9.22
C VAL A 88 -9.11 4.32 7.90
N PHE A 89 -7.78 4.05 7.86
CA PHE A 89 -6.96 4.29 6.68
C PHE A 89 -5.94 3.16 6.49
N SER A 90 -6.05 2.42 5.37
CA SER A 90 -5.25 1.21 5.17
C SER A 90 -4.83 0.98 3.73
N SER A 91 -3.65 0.36 3.54
CA SER A 91 -3.16 -0.11 2.23
C SER A 91 -3.82 -1.41 1.75
N GLY A 92 -4.57 -2.10 2.59
CA GLY A 92 -5.33 -3.30 2.20
C GLY A 92 -6.63 -2.95 1.51
N MET A 93 -6.55 -2.59 0.23
CA MET A 93 -7.70 -2.15 -0.56
C MET A 93 -8.87 -3.14 -0.52
N ASP A 94 -8.58 -4.43 -0.61
CA ASP A 94 -9.55 -5.53 -0.61
C ASP A 94 -10.31 -5.63 0.73
N LEU A 95 -9.60 -5.56 1.85
CA LEU A 95 -10.19 -5.59 3.19
C LEU A 95 -10.97 -4.31 3.52
N GLN A 96 -10.50 -3.14 3.07
CA GLN A 96 -11.24 -1.89 3.22
C GLN A 96 -12.54 -1.89 2.40
N VAL A 97 -12.48 -2.38 1.15
CA VAL A 97 -13.68 -2.57 0.34
C VAL A 97 -14.60 -3.63 0.95
N LYS A 98 -14.06 -4.67 1.57
CA LYS A 98 -14.86 -5.65 2.32
C LYS A 98 -15.63 -4.98 3.45
N LEU A 99 -14.98 -4.19 4.30
CA LEU A 99 -15.66 -3.46 5.37
C LEU A 99 -16.80 -2.59 4.82
N ALA A 100 -16.54 -1.83 3.72
CA ALA A 100 -17.55 -1.00 3.10
C ALA A 100 -18.70 -1.81 2.48
N ASN A 101 -18.40 -2.91 1.77
CA ASN A 101 -19.39 -3.76 1.13
C ASN A 101 -20.27 -4.50 2.13
N ASP A 102 -19.70 -4.95 3.24
CA ASP A 102 -20.41 -5.69 4.29
C ASP A 102 -21.16 -4.77 5.27
N GLY A 103 -21.14 -3.44 5.01
CA GLY A 103 -21.93 -2.46 5.75
C GLY A 103 -21.29 -1.98 7.06
N TYR A 104 -19.98 -2.16 7.23
CA TYR A 104 -19.24 -1.64 8.40
C TYR A 104 -18.79 -0.18 8.22
N ALA A 105 -18.86 0.39 7.02
CA ALA A 105 -18.63 1.79 6.74
C ALA A 105 -19.96 2.55 6.56
N ARG A 106 -19.99 3.80 6.97
CA ARG A 106 -21.13 4.70 6.73
C ARG A 106 -20.88 5.53 5.45
N PRO A 107 -21.92 5.90 4.70
CA PRO A 107 -21.78 6.86 3.62
C PRO A 107 -21.45 8.26 4.18
N VAL A 108 -20.41 8.88 3.64
CA VAL A 108 -19.96 10.22 4.01
C VAL A 108 -19.76 11.04 2.73
N ARG A 109 -20.54 12.08 2.56
CA ARG A 109 -20.45 13.01 1.43
C ARG A 109 -19.76 14.28 1.86
N VAL A 110 -18.51 14.43 1.48
CA VAL A 110 -17.75 15.67 1.67
C VAL A 110 -17.74 16.48 0.37
N PRO A 111 -17.67 17.83 0.43
CA PRO A 111 -17.65 18.67 -0.78
C PRO A 111 -16.57 18.28 -1.79
N GLN A 112 -15.42 17.87 -1.30
CA GLN A 112 -14.27 17.45 -2.12
C GLN A 112 -14.56 16.20 -2.97
N ALA A 113 -15.51 15.35 -2.56
CA ALA A 113 -15.87 14.15 -3.28
C ALA A 113 -16.41 14.43 -4.70
N ALA A 114 -16.95 15.61 -4.97
CA ALA A 114 -17.44 15.99 -6.29
C ALA A 114 -16.35 16.02 -7.37
N GLY A 115 -15.10 16.37 -6.98
CA GLY A 115 -13.92 16.37 -7.86
C GLY A 115 -13.09 15.09 -7.79
N TRP A 116 -13.48 14.12 -6.97
CA TRP A 116 -12.71 12.89 -6.78
C TRP A 116 -12.87 11.94 -7.97
N PRO A 117 -11.80 11.27 -8.44
CA PRO A 117 -11.90 10.33 -9.55
C PRO A 117 -12.91 9.21 -9.28
N ARG A 118 -13.75 8.87 -10.28
CA ARG A 118 -14.80 7.85 -10.10
C ARG A 118 -14.28 6.48 -9.65
N TRP A 119 -13.09 6.08 -10.07
CA TRP A 119 -12.45 4.84 -9.64
C TRP A 119 -12.03 4.86 -8.17
N ALA A 120 -11.86 6.04 -7.59
CA ALA A 120 -11.35 6.28 -6.24
C ALA A 120 -12.44 6.44 -5.18
N ASN A 121 -13.71 6.23 -5.53
CA ASN A 121 -14.86 6.33 -4.62
C ASN A 121 -15.80 5.14 -4.81
N TRP A 122 -16.16 4.49 -3.72
CA TRP A 122 -17.18 3.45 -3.68
C TRP A 122 -18.37 3.88 -2.82
N ARG A 123 -19.46 4.30 -3.47
CA ARG A 123 -20.76 4.63 -2.84
C ARG A 123 -20.66 5.63 -1.67
N ASP A 124 -19.71 6.51 -1.69
CA ASP A 124 -19.39 7.43 -0.59
C ASP A 124 -19.05 6.74 0.74
N THR A 125 -18.72 5.44 0.71
CA THR A 125 -18.36 4.64 1.90
C THR A 125 -16.88 4.34 2.00
N ALA A 126 -16.15 4.35 0.88
CA ALA A 126 -14.71 4.09 0.84
C ALA A 126 -14.05 4.97 -0.23
N TYR A 127 -12.94 5.60 0.12
CA TYR A 127 -12.22 6.55 -0.73
C TYR A 127 -10.75 6.17 -0.86
N ALA A 128 -10.26 6.04 -2.10
CA ALA A 128 -8.82 5.98 -2.36
C ALA A 128 -8.20 7.34 -2.08
N MET A 129 -7.13 7.39 -1.31
CA MET A 129 -6.48 8.63 -0.86
C MET A 129 -5.09 8.82 -1.45
N THR A 130 -4.45 7.75 -1.93
CA THR A 130 -3.11 7.76 -2.52
C THR A 130 -3.11 7.20 -3.94
N PHE A 131 -2.05 7.51 -4.71
CA PHE A 131 -1.89 7.05 -6.10
C PHE A 131 -0.51 6.38 -6.25
N GLU A 132 -0.37 5.15 -5.72
CA GLU A 132 0.91 4.47 -5.52
C GLU A 132 1.19 3.47 -6.65
N PRO A 133 2.12 3.78 -7.59
CA PRO A 133 2.42 2.89 -8.72
C PRO A 133 3.25 1.68 -8.30
N ALA A 134 3.08 0.57 -9.01
CA ALA A 134 4.06 -0.50 -9.05
C ALA A 134 5.22 -0.10 -9.96
N VAL A 135 6.46 -0.17 -9.45
CA VAL A 135 7.65 0.24 -10.20
C VAL A 135 8.63 -0.91 -10.38
N LEU A 136 9.43 -0.84 -11.44
CA LEU A 136 10.68 -1.56 -11.52
C LEU A 136 11.76 -0.70 -10.85
N VAL A 137 12.48 -1.25 -9.87
CA VAL A 137 13.67 -0.60 -9.30
C VAL A 137 14.93 -1.28 -9.82
N TYR A 138 16.01 -0.52 -9.94
CA TYR A 138 17.26 -1.03 -10.50
C TYR A 138 18.49 -0.36 -9.89
N HIS A 139 19.60 -1.08 -9.88
CA HIS A 139 20.90 -0.55 -9.50
C HIS A 139 21.51 0.18 -10.70
N LYS A 140 21.57 1.53 -10.66
CA LYS A 140 22.00 2.38 -11.77
C LYS A 140 23.36 1.99 -12.37
N PRO A 141 24.41 1.72 -11.56
CA PRO A 141 25.71 1.31 -12.10
C PRO A 141 25.66 0.03 -12.94
N SER A 142 24.65 -0.83 -12.74
CA SER A 142 24.47 -2.07 -13.53
C SER A 142 23.79 -1.83 -14.87
N PHE A 143 23.28 -0.62 -15.15
CA PHE A 143 22.55 -0.28 -16.36
C PHE A 143 23.05 1.06 -16.97
N PRO A 144 24.28 1.09 -17.49
CA PRO A 144 24.83 2.31 -18.10
C PRO A 144 23.99 2.83 -19.28
N ASP A 145 23.37 1.93 -20.03
CA ASP A 145 22.51 2.22 -21.18
C ASP A 145 21.01 2.31 -20.81
N GLY A 146 20.69 2.25 -19.52
CA GLY A 146 19.33 2.30 -18.99
C GLY A 146 18.68 0.91 -18.79
N PRO A 147 17.69 0.82 -17.90
CA PRO A 147 17.00 -0.43 -17.56
C PRO A 147 15.91 -0.78 -18.59
N PRO A 148 15.35 -2.01 -18.54
CA PRO A 148 14.17 -2.37 -19.30
C PRO A 148 12.99 -1.44 -18.95
N LEU A 149 12.27 -0.94 -19.97
CA LEU A 149 11.16 0.01 -19.80
C LEU A 149 9.78 -0.64 -19.95
N THR A 150 9.71 -1.91 -20.32
CA THR A 150 8.48 -2.70 -20.46
C THR A 150 8.67 -4.10 -19.91
N ARG A 151 7.58 -4.83 -19.62
CA ARG A 151 7.68 -6.23 -19.16
C ARG A 151 8.25 -7.16 -20.22
N ILE A 152 7.95 -6.89 -21.49
CA ILE A 152 8.56 -7.66 -22.60
C ILE A 152 10.07 -7.43 -22.67
N ALA A 153 10.52 -6.17 -22.58
CA ALA A 153 11.95 -5.88 -22.54
C ALA A 153 12.65 -6.46 -21.30
N LEU A 154 11.96 -6.54 -20.17
CA LEU A 154 12.47 -7.23 -18.97
C LEU A 154 12.58 -8.75 -19.20
N LEU A 155 11.59 -9.38 -19.84
CA LEU A 155 11.63 -10.79 -20.21
C LEU A 155 12.80 -11.09 -21.15
N ASP A 156 12.97 -10.27 -22.20
CA ASP A 156 14.07 -10.41 -23.18
C ASP A 156 15.43 -10.24 -22.49
N TYR A 157 15.55 -9.24 -21.62
CA TYR A 157 16.77 -8.98 -20.85
C TYR A 157 17.14 -10.18 -19.94
N LEU A 158 16.19 -10.72 -19.18
CA LEU A 158 16.42 -11.86 -18.28
C LEU A 158 16.81 -13.11 -19.08
N THR A 159 16.17 -13.32 -20.23
CA THR A 159 16.45 -14.45 -21.12
C THR A 159 17.86 -14.36 -21.74
N ALA A 160 18.24 -13.17 -22.19
CA ALA A 160 19.55 -12.93 -22.80
C ALA A 160 20.69 -12.95 -21.76
N ALA A 161 20.47 -12.41 -20.57
CA ALA A 161 21.48 -12.35 -19.52
C ALA A 161 21.78 -13.72 -18.87
N GLY A 162 20.83 -14.65 -18.90
CA GLY A 162 21.00 -16.01 -18.39
C GLY A 162 21.59 -16.05 -16.97
N ASP A 163 22.69 -16.80 -16.80
CA ASP A 163 23.33 -16.98 -15.49
C ASP A 163 23.90 -15.69 -14.87
N ALA A 164 24.14 -14.64 -15.64
CA ALA A 164 24.61 -13.35 -15.11
C ALA A 164 23.57 -12.69 -14.17
N MET A 165 22.29 -13.02 -14.34
CA MET A 165 21.20 -12.52 -13.49
C MET A 165 20.84 -13.48 -12.35
N ARG A 166 21.53 -14.60 -12.19
CA ARG A 166 21.22 -15.60 -11.17
C ARG A 166 21.32 -15.03 -9.77
N GLY A 167 20.18 -15.03 -9.04
CA GLY A 167 20.07 -14.48 -7.68
C GLY A 167 20.18 -12.94 -7.60
N ARG A 168 20.05 -12.24 -8.74
CA ARG A 168 20.22 -10.79 -8.80
C ARG A 168 18.92 -10.02 -9.08
N ILE A 169 17.78 -10.70 -9.15
CA ILE A 169 16.46 -10.09 -9.22
C ILE A 169 15.68 -10.36 -7.94
N GLY A 170 14.98 -9.35 -7.42
CA GLY A 170 14.11 -9.43 -6.26
C GLY A 170 12.66 -9.12 -6.61
N THR A 171 11.74 -9.73 -5.88
CA THR A 171 10.31 -9.40 -5.91
C THR A 171 9.67 -9.72 -4.57
N TYR A 172 8.38 -9.43 -4.43
CA TYR A 172 7.67 -9.82 -3.21
C TYR A 172 7.46 -11.33 -3.10
N ASP A 173 7.52 -11.83 -1.88
CA ASP A 173 6.91 -13.09 -1.48
C ASP A 173 5.38 -12.88 -1.46
N ILE A 174 4.70 -13.40 -2.48
CA ILE A 174 3.25 -13.16 -2.67
C ILE A 174 2.37 -13.86 -1.63
N GLU A 175 2.90 -14.79 -0.85
CA GLU A 175 2.17 -15.39 0.27
C GLU A 175 2.13 -14.46 1.47
N ARG A 176 3.24 -13.75 1.73
CA ARG A 176 3.47 -12.92 2.91
C ARG A 176 3.17 -11.44 2.66
N ALA A 177 3.34 -10.96 1.42
CA ALA A 177 3.11 -9.58 1.02
C ALA A 177 1.81 -9.45 0.22
N ALA A 178 0.73 -8.98 0.84
CA ALA A 178 -0.56 -8.78 0.18
C ALA A 178 -0.45 -7.86 -1.05
N VAL A 179 0.42 -6.84 -1.00
CA VAL A 179 0.68 -5.94 -2.14
C VAL A 179 1.33 -6.69 -3.31
N GLY A 180 2.25 -7.62 -3.05
CA GLY A 180 2.87 -8.44 -4.08
C GLY A 180 1.88 -9.38 -4.75
N TYR A 181 0.99 -9.99 -3.96
CA TYR A 181 -0.11 -10.78 -4.48
C TYR A 181 -1.03 -9.97 -5.39
N LEU A 182 -1.43 -8.77 -4.96
CA LEU A 182 -2.30 -7.89 -5.75
C LEU A 182 -1.62 -7.47 -7.06
N PHE A 183 -0.34 -7.10 -7.03
CA PHE A 183 0.39 -6.72 -8.24
C PHE A 183 0.48 -7.88 -9.24
N LEU A 184 0.82 -9.10 -8.80
CA LEU A 184 0.84 -10.27 -9.69
C LEU A 184 -0.55 -10.57 -10.27
N ALA A 185 -1.59 -10.50 -9.46
CA ALA A 185 -2.96 -10.73 -9.92
C ALA A 185 -3.37 -9.71 -11.00
N ARG A 186 -3.00 -8.44 -10.82
CA ARG A 186 -3.24 -7.39 -11.82
C ARG A 186 -2.38 -7.56 -13.07
N ASP A 187 -1.13 -7.98 -12.93
CA ASP A 187 -0.28 -8.31 -14.09
C ASP A 187 -0.89 -9.44 -14.93
N GLN A 188 -1.43 -10.48 -14.28
CA GLN A 188 -2.12 -11.56 -14.98
C GLN A 188 -3.32 -11.08 -15.81
N GLU A 189 -3.98 -10.01 -15.39
CA GLU A 189 -5.12 -9.44 -16.12
C GLU A 189 -4.69 -8.58 -17.33
N HIS A 190 -3.48 -8.02 -17.31
CA HIS A 190 -3.05 -7.01 -18.27
C HIS A 190 -1.86 -7.43 -19.14
N PHE A 191 -1.16 -8.51 -18.81
CA PHE A 191 0.03 -8.97 -19.53
C PHE A 191 -0.09 -10.47 -19.84
N ALA A 192 -0.34 -10.80 -21.11
CA ALA A 192 -0.54 -12.18 -21.55
C ALA A 192 0.67 -13.09 -21.24
N ASP A 193 1.89 -12.54 -21.36
CA ASP A 193 3.13 -13.26 -21.17
C ASP A 193 3.67 -13.23 -19.73
N ILE A 194 2.84 -12.85 -18.75
CA ILE A 194 3.28 -12.78 -17.34
C ILE A 194 3.93 -14.09 -16.87
N TRP A 195 3.39 -15.24 -17.26
CA TRP A 195 3.92 -16.54 -16.83
C TRP A 195 5.24 -16.89 -17.51
N SER A 196 5.51 -16.35 -18.69
CA SER A 196 6.85 -16.41 -19.32
C SER A 196 7.85 -15.56 -18.56
N LEU A 197 7.45 -14.35 -18.12
CA LEU A 197 8.28 -13.49 -17.26
C LEU A 197 8.56 -14.17 -15.91
N VAL A 198 7.55 -14.75 -15.27
CA VAL A 198 7.72 -15.50 -13.99
C VAL A 198 8.67 -16.66 -14.17
N ARG A 199 8.58 -17.41 -15.27
CA ARG A 199 9.50 -18.51 -15.59
C ARG A 199 10.94 -18.01 -15.79
N ALA A 200 11.13 -16.88 -16.48
CA ALA A 200 12.46 -16.29 -16.65
C ALA A 200 13.04 -15.80 -15.32
N MET A 201 12.20 -15.20 -14.43
CA MET A 201 12.60 -14.88 -13.07
C MET A 201 12.98 -16.11 -12.24
N GLY A 202 12.25 -17.23 -12.41
CA GLY A 202 12.57 -18.51 -11.78
C GLY A 202 13.90 -19.08 -12.24
N ALA A 203 14.15 -19.07 -13.56
CA ALA A 203 15.43 -19.50 -14.15
C ALA A 203 16.60 -18.63 -13.62
N ALA A 204 16.37 -17.34 -13.42
CA ALA A 204 17.32 -16.42 -12.80
C ALA A 204 17.41 -16.59 -11.26
N ASN A 205 16.75 -17.56 -10.65
CA ASN A 205 16.70 -17.77 -9.21
C ASN A 205 16.28 -16.50 -8.44
N VAL A 206 15.12 -15.96 -8.81
CA VAL A 206 14.56 -14.75 -8.19
C VAL A 206 14.49 -14.86 -6.66
N GLN A 207 14.92 -13.82 -5.97
CA GLN A 207 14.82 -13.74 -4.52
C GLN A 207 13.49 -13.09 -4.11
N GLN A 208 12.77 -13.72 -3.17
CA GLN A 208 11.47 -13.27 -2.70
C GLN A 208 11.57 -12.67 -1.30
N PHE A 209 10.90 -11.53 -1.07
CA PHE A 209 10.99 -10.77 0.18
C PHE A 209 9.59 -10.33 0.66
N PRO A 210 9.35 -10.32 1.98
CA PRO A 210 8.05 -9.89 2.52
C PRO A 210 7.82 -8.37 2.47
N THR A 211 8.88 -7.55 2.31
CA THR A 211 8.78 -6.09 2.38
C THR A 211 9.52 -5.38 1.26
N SER A 212 9.04 -4.18 0.87
CA SER A 212 9.73 -3.28 -0.06
C SER A 212 11.13 -2.93 0.43
N GLN A 213 11.28 -2.64 1.73
CA GLN A 213 12.54 -2.21 2.32
C GLN A 213 13.66 -3.23 2.06
N GLN A 214 13.40 -4.52 2.26
CA GLN A 214 14.41 -5.56 2.06
C GLN A 214 14.89 -5.66 0.60
N ILE A 215 14.01 -5.36 -0.36
CA ILE A 215 14.36 -5.33 -1.79
C ILE A 215 15.14 -4.06 -2.10
N LEU A 216 14.64 -2.90 -1.67
CA LEU A 216 15.25 -1.59 -1.93
C LEU A 216 16.67 -1.50 -1.38
N GLU A 217 16.89 -1.99 -0.15
CA GLU A 217 18.21 -2.07 0.46
C GLU A 217 19.19 -2.83 -0.43
N ARG A 218 18.80 -4.02 -0.92
CA ARG A 218 19.65 -4.89 -1.72
C ARG A 218 19.87 -4.40 -3.15
N VAL A 219 18.93 -3.66 -3.71
CA VAL A 219 19.11 -3.01 -5.00
C VAL A 219 20.03 -1.79 -4.86
N SER A 220 19.89 -1.02 -3.77
CA SER A 220 20.71 0.16 -3.53
C SER A 220 22.20 -0.15 -3.36
N ASP A 221 22.52 -1.28 -2.73
CA ASP A 221 23.92 -1.70 -2.50
C ASP A 221 24.46 -2.67 -3.57
N GLY A 222 23.69 -2.92 -4.63
CA GLY A 222 24.09 -3.76 -5.77
C GLY A 222 24.06 -5.27 -5.51
N ARG A 223 23.59 -5.74 -4.34
CA ARG A 223 23.34 -7.17 -4.11
C ARG A 223 22.26 -7.72 -5.04
N LEU A 224 21.25 -6.91 -5.35
CA LEU A 224 20.30 -7.13 -6.43
C LEU A 224 20.53 -6.12 -7.55
N THR A 225 20.36 -6.55 -8.78
CA THR A 225 20.42 -5.69 -9.97
C THR A 225 19.07 -5.06 -10.26
N LEU A 226 17.98 -5.81 -10.01
CA LEU A 226 16.59 -5.42 -10.28
C LEU A 226 15.66 -5.80 -9.14
N GLY A 227 14.61 -5.00 -8.93
CA GLY A 227 13.44 -5.34 -8.14
C GLY A 227 12.16 -5.12 -8.94
N TYR A 228 11.34 -6.18 -9.09
CA TYR A 228 10.12 -6.15 -9.88
C TYR A 228 8.87 -5.91 -9.03
N ASN A 229 7.97 -5.05 -9.52
CA ASN A 229 6.70 -4.70 -8.88
C ASN A 229 6.83 -4.12 -7.45
N ILE A 230 7.79 -3.23 -7.24
CA ILE A 230 7.99 -2.60 -5.93
C ILE A 230 7.04 -1.42 -5.76
N LEU A 231 6.56 -1.19 -4.54
CA LEU A 231 5.69 -0.06 -4.24
C LEU A 231 6.44 1.26 -4.44
N GLY A 232 5.98 2.06 -5.40
CA GLY A 232 6.70 3.22 -5.92
C GLY A 232 6.88 4.35 -4.91
N SER A 233 5.95 4.52 -3.96
CA SER A 233 6.07 5.51 -2.88
C SER A 233 7.31 5.24 -2.01
N TYR A 234 7.52 3.98 -1.59
CA TYR A 234 8.71 3.59 -0.83
C TYR A 234 9.98 3.69 -1.67
N ALA A 235 9.92 3.28 -2.95
CA ALA A 235 11.07 3.38 -3.86
C ALA A 235 11.51 4.83 -4.09
N ALA A 236 10.56 5.74 -4.29
CA ALA A 236 10.83 7.16 -4.50
C ALA A 236 11.42 7.84 -3.25
N ASP A 237 10.94 7.48 -2.06
CA ASP A 237 11.51 8.00 -0.82
C ASP A 237 12.93 7.45 -0.58
N TRP A 238 13.14 6.16 -0.77
CA TRP A 238 14.43 5.50 -0.61
C TRP A 238 15.50 6.05 -1.55
N ALA A 239 15.15 6.33 -2.82
CA ALA A 239 16.06 6.86 -3.84
C ALA A 239 16.67 8.23 -3.48
N ARG A 240 16.07 8.98 -2.55
CA ARG A 240 16.60 10.30 -2.12
C ARG A 240 17.90 10.20 -1.33
N SER A 241 18.04 9.14 -0.54
CA SER A 241 19.24 8.87 0.27
C SER A 241 20.16 7.83 -0.37
N HIS A 242 19.73 7.19 -1.47
CA HIS A 242 20.47 6.14 -2.15
C HIS A 242 20.59 6.47 -3.65
N PRO A 243 21.60 7.25 -4.06
CA PRO A 243 21.74 7.79 -5.42
C PRO A 243 21.87 6.69 -6.50
N ASP A 244 22.35 5.51 -6.13
CA ASP A 244 22.50 4.36 -7.03
C ASP A 244 21.21 3.59 -7.28
N LEU A 245 20.14 3.89 -6.53
CA LEU A 245 18.82 3.35 -6.82
C LEU A 245 18.13 4.14 -7.93
N GLY A 246 17.73 3.45 -8.98
CA GLY A 246 16.84 3.97 -10.03
C GLY A 246 15.46 3.35 -9.91
N LEU A 247 14.45 4.04 -10.44
CA LEU A 247 13.07 3.53 -10.53
C LEU A 247 12.46 3.87 -11.89
N VAL A 248 11.64 2.96 -12.40
CA VAL A 248 10.96 3.09 -13.70
C VAL A 248 9.48 2.78 -13.54
N LEU A 249 8.65 3.66 -14.06
CA LEU A 249 7.25 3.35 -14.37
C LEU A 249 7.23 2.59 -15.71
N LEU A 250 6.80 1.33 -15.70
CA LEU A 250 6.80 0.50 -16.91
C LEU A 250 5.80 1.04 -17.94
N ARG A 251 6.27 1.21 -19.18
CA ARG A 251 5.56 1.93 -20.25
C ARG A 251 4.51 1.09 -20.98
N ASP A 252 4.52 -0.23 -20.85
CA ASP A 252 3.46 -1.10 -21.35
C ASP A 252 2.16 -0.87 -20.54
N PHE A 253 2.25 -0.93 -19.23
CA PHE A 253 1.28 -0.43 -18.26
C PHE A 253 1.90 -0.36 -16.86
N THR A 254 1.35 0.52 -16.03
CA THR A 254 1.71 0.64 -14.62
C THR A 254 0.46 0.46 -13.76
N VAL A 255 0.43 -0.58 -12.94
CA VAL A 255 -0.61 -0.78 -11.92
C VAL A 255 -0.45 0.28 -10.84
N VAL A 256 -1.56 0.91 -10.45
CA VAL A 256 -1.59 1.88 -9.37
C VAL A 256 -2.55 1.41 -8.29
N ILE A 257 -2.05 1.23 -7.09
CA ILE A 257 -2.86 0.94 -5.91
C ILE A 257 -3.07 2.19 -5.07
N SER A 258 -3.92 2.08 -4.07
CA SER A 258 -4.25 3.18 -3.17
C SER A 258 -4.36 2.70 -1.73
N ARG A 259 -4.09 3.59 -0.79
CA ARG A 259 -4.59 3.42 0.57
C ARG A 259 -6.03 3.92 0.60
N VAL A 260 -6.90 3.17 1.24
CA VAL A 260 -8.34 3.45 1.27
C VAL A 260 -8.75 3.93 2.65
N ALA A 261 -9.49 5.02 2.67
CA ALA A 261 -10.08 5.61 3.86
C ALA A 261 -11.58 5.32 3.95
N LEU A 262 -12.08 5.17 5.17
CA LEU A 262 -13.50 5.07 5.46
C LEU A 262 -13.80 5.58 6.88
N VAL A 263 -15.05 5.99 7.11
CA VAL A 263 -15.60 6.27 8.42
C VAL A 263 -16.45 5.07 8.84
N PRO A 264 -16.11 4.37 9.93
CA PRO A 264 -16.88 3.22 10.37
C PRO A 264 -18.33 3.58 10.75
N ARG A 265 -19.24 2.63 10.54
CA ARG A 265 -20.66 2.81 10.95
C ARG A 265 -20.79 2.98 12.46
N ALA A 266 -20.01 2.25 13.22
CA ALA A 266 -19.98 2.29 14.68
C ALA A 266 -18.90 3.24 15.23
N ALA A 267 -18.49 4.26 14.45
CA ALA A 267 -17.56 5.29 14.93
C ALA A 267 -18.06 5.91 16.23
N ARG A 268 -17.16 6.16 17.19
CA ARG A 268 -17.47 6.83 18.44
C ARG A 268 -17.89 8.28 18.21
N ARG A 269 -17.14 8.98 17.36
CA ARG A 269 -17.36 10.37 16.93
C ARG A 269 -17.35 10.44 15.40
N PRO A 270 -18.44 10.00 14.75
CA PRO A 270 -18.53 10.01 13.30
C PRO A 270 -18.35 11.40 12.67
N ASP A 271 -18.75 12.44 13.36
CA ASP A 271 -18.56 13.85 12.98
C ASP A 271 -17.07 14.22 12.86
N LEU A 272 -16.22 13.75 13.77
CA LEU A 272 -14.77 13.96 13.71
C LEU A 272 -14.14 13.12 12.61
N GLY A 273 -14.60 11.88 12.39
CA GLY A 273 -14.18 11.05 11.26
C GLY A 273 -14.50 11.69 9.92
N GLU A 274 -15.70 12.26 9.77
CA GLU A 274 -16.12 13.02 8.58
C GLU A 274 -15.29 14.29 8.38
N ALA A 275 -15.03 15.04 9.45
CA ALA A 275 -14.18 16.24 9.41
C ALA A 275 -12.75 15.89 8.99
N PHE A 276 -12.17 14.80 9.52
CA PHE A 276 -10.85 14.33 9.14
C PHE A 276 -10.80 13.86 7.69
N LEU A 277 -11.82 13.14 7.21
CA LEU A 277 -11.95 12.75 5.80
C LEU A 277 -12.01 14.00 4.90
N SER A 278 -12.82 14.99 5.24
CA SER A 278 -12.94 16.26 4.50
C SER A 278 -11.61 16.99 4.42
N PHE A 279 -10.90 17.13 5.54
CA PHE A 279 -9.56 17.69 5.57
C PHE A 279 -8.57 16.90 4.71
N PHE A 280 -8.53 15.57 4.85
CA PHE A 280 -7.61 14.72 4.11
C PHE A 280 -7.86 14.76 2.60
N MET A 281 -9.13 14.91 2.16
CA MET A 281 -9.49 15.07 0.74
C MET A 281 -9.30 16.50 0.25
N SER A 282 -9.10 17.49 1.13
CA SER A 282 -8.85 18.88 0.74
C SER A 282 -7.50 19.03 0.01
N ARG A 283 -7.35 20.13 -0.72
CA ARG A 283 -6.06 20.48 -1.34
C ARG A 283 -4.93 20.54 -0.30
N ALA A 284 -5.20 21.07 0.90
CA ALA A 284 -4.22 21.15 1.99
C ALA A 284 -3.78 19.74 2.44
N GLY A 285 -4.74 18.86 2.77
CA GLY A 285 -4.46 17.48 3.17
C GLY A 285 -3.72 16.69 2.09
N GLN A 286 -4.14 16.79 0.84
CA GLN A 286 -3.49 16.12 -0.29
C GLN A 286 -2.10 16.69 -0.62
N THR A 287 -1.87 17.99 -0.38
CA THR A 287 -0.54 18.59 -0.49
C THR A 287 0.39 18.07 0.60
N ILE A 288 -0.08 17.99 1.85
CA ILE A 288 0.67 17.38 2.94
C ILE A 288 1.01 15.92 2.61
N LEU A 289 0.04 15.17 2.08
CA LEU A 289 0.24 13.79 1.64
C LEU A 289 1.40 13.67 0.64
N ALA A 290 1.39 14.50 -0.41
CA ALA A 290 2.39 14.46 -1.47
C ALA A 290 3.78 14.95 -1.01
N GLU A 291 3.84 16.04 -0.24
CA GLU A 291 5.09 16.74 0.07
C GLU A 291 5.75 16.25 1.37
N LYS A 292 4.94 15.96 2.40
CA LYS A 292 5.44 15.59 3.73
C LYS A 292 5.47 14.07 3.93
N LEU A 293 4.36 13.39 3.63
CA LEU A 293 4.27 11.93 3.71
C LEU A 293 4.90 11.24 2.51
N ARG A 294 5.07 11.99 1.39
CA ARG A 294 5.62 11.49 0.12
C ARG A 294 4.84 10.32 -0.47
N LEU A 295 3.57 10.28 -0.15
CA LEU A 295 2.62 9.41 -0.79
C LEU A 295 1.97 10.17 -1.96
N PRO A 296 2.01 9.65 -3.19
CA PRO A 296 1.43 10.37 -4.32
C PRO A 296 -0.06 10.66 -4.11
N ALA A 297 -0.43 11.94 -4.24
CA ALA A 297 -1.80 12.40 -4.07
C ALA A 297 -2.70 11.91 -5.21
N VAL A 298 -3.96 11.55 -4.87
CA VAL A 298 -5.01 11.24 -5.86
C VAL A 298 -5.57 12.51 -6.50
N SER A 299 -5.65 13.58 -5.72
CA SER A 299 -6.21 14.85 -6.20
C SER A 299 -5.43 15.41 -7.38
N LEU A 300 -6.13 15.74 -8.47
CA LEU A 300 -5.54 16.40 -9.63
C LEU A 300 -5.24 17.89 -9.40
N GLU A 301 -5.67 18.46 -8.27
CA GLU A 301 -5.36 19.83 -7.86
C GLU A 301 -3.96 19.96 -7.24
N VAL A 302 -3.33 18.82 -6.91
CA VAL A 302 -1.96 18.77 -6.38
C VAL A 302 -0.99 18.56 -7.53
N SER A 303 -0.12 19.53 -7.75
CA SER A 303 0.96 19.49 -8.73
C SER A 303 2.28 19.00 -8.09
N GLY A 304 3.27 18.67 -8.94
CA GLY A 304 4.57 18.18 -8.50
C GLY A 304 4.80 16.72 -8.90
N SER A 305 6.05 16.28 -8.81
CA SER A 305 6.46 14.94 -9.28
C SER A 305 5.79 13.79 -8.54
N ASN A 306 5.33 14.03 -7.32
CA ASN A 306 4.68 13.03 -6.47
C ASN A 306 3.15 13.21 -6.46
N SER A 307 2.53 13.15 -7.63
CA SER A 307 1.07 13.34 -7.80
C SER A 307 0.51 12.49 -8.94
N ALA A 308 -0.77 12.19 -8.88
CA ALA A 308 -1.51 11.56 -9.97
C ALA A 308 -1.43 12.40 -11.25
N GLN A 309 -1.45 13.73 -11.14
CA GLN A 309 -1.31 14.65 -12.27
C GLN A 309 0.00 14.42 -13.03
N ALA A 310 1.13 14.37 -12.34
CA ALA A 310 2.43 14.15 -12.97
C ALA A 310 2.53 12.76 -13.63
N MET A 311 2.02 11.72 -12.96
CA MET A 311 2.01 10.38 -13.52
C MET A 311 1.10 10.28 -14.74
N GLN A 312 -0.06 10.94 -14.73
CA GLN A 312 -0.94 11.00 -15.90
C GLN A 312 -0.30 11.72 -17.08
N ALA A 313 0.44 12.80 -16.82
CA ALA A 313 1.20 13.50 -17.86
C ALA A 313 2.31 12.62 -18.47
N ALA A 314 2.95 11.77 -17.65
CA ALA A 314 4.05 10.90 -18.09
C ALA A 314 3.57 9.63 -18.81
N LEU A 315 2.51 8.99 -18.36
CA LEU A 315 2.07 7.67 -18.82
C LEU A 315 0.64 7.64 -19.42
N GLY A 316 -0.21 8.61 -19.05
CA GLY A 316 -1.58 8.70 -19.60
C GLY A 316 -2.34 7.37 -19.54
N PRO A 317 -2.72 6.82 -20.73
CA PRO A 317 -3.54 5.61 -20.80
C PRO A 317 -2.83 4.31 -20.37
N GLN A 318 -1.51 4.32 -20.12
CA GLN A 318 -0.80 3.16 -19.60
C GLN A 318 -1.01 2.97 -18.08
N LEU A 319 -1.49 3.98 -17.37
CA LEU A 319 -1.84 3.82 -15.95
C LEU A 319 -3.07 2.91 -15.78
N ARG A 320 -2.98 2.01 -14.81
CA ARG A 320 -4.05 1.07 -14.45
C ARG A 320 -4.40 1.22 -12.97
N PRO A 321 -5.14 2.28 -12.58
CA PRO A 321 -5.61 2.41 -11.21
C PRO A 321 -6.53 1.25 -10.84
N VAL A 322 -6.26 0.65 -9.69
CA VAL A 322 -7.14 -0.36 -9.12
C VAL A 322 -8.35 0.36 -8.51
N ALA A 323 -9.52 0.13 -9.10
CA ALA A 323 -10.74 0.80 -8.65
C ALA A 323 -11.17 0.34 -7.25
N VAL A 324 -11.58 1.29 -6.42
CA VAL A 324 -12.27 1.01 -5.15
C VAL A 324 -13.66 0.48 -5.49
N SER A 325 -13.80 -0.84 -5.51
CA SER A 325 -15.04 -1.51 -5.92
C SER A 325 -15.11 -2.94 -5.38
N PRO A 326 -16.29 -3.58 -5.35
CA PRO A 326 -16.43 -4.99 -4.96
C PRO A 326 -15.63 -5.97 -5.81
N GLY A 327 -15.14 -5.57 -6.98
CA GLY A 327 -14.20 -6.38 -7.77
C GLY A 327 -12.95 -6.80 -6.98
N LEU A 328 -12.55 -6.01 -5.98
CA LEU A 328 -11.43 -6.33 -5.09
C LEU A 328 -11.71 -7.54 -4.18
N LEU A 329 -12.96 -7.88 -3.92
CA LEU A 329 -13.31 -9.04 -3.07
C LEU A 329 -12.87 -10.37 -3.71
N VAL A 330 -12.63 -10.39 -5.01
CA VAL A 330 -12.10 -11.58 -5.71
C VAL A 330 -10.74 -12.01 -5.16
N TYR A 331 -9.95 -11.08 -4.64
CA TYR A 331 -8.62 -11.35 -4.09
C TYR A 331 -8.68 -11.97 -2.68
N LEU A 332 -9.83 -11.88 -2.02
CA LEU A 332 -10.12 -12.53 -0.72
C LEU A 332 -10.63 -13.97 -0.89
N ASP A 333 -10.98 -14.39 -2.12
CA ASP A 333 -11.36 -15.78 -2.41
C ASP A 333 -10.18 -16.72 -2.20
N GLN A 334 -10.25 -17.53 -1.15
CA GLN A 334 -9.15 -18.41 -0.74
C GLN A 334 -8.81 -19.45 -1.82
N ALA A 335 -9.80 -19.96 -2.57
CA ALA A 335 -9.54 -20.93 -3.64
C ALA A 335 -8.82 -20.29 -4.82
N LYS A 336 -9.18 -19.07 -5.20
CA LYS A 336 -8.46 -18.30 -6.24
C LYS A 336 -7.07 -17.92 -5.78
N ARG A 337 -6.94 -17.45 -4.53
CA ARG A 337 -5.65 -17.12 -3.92
C ARG A 337 -4.71 -18.32 -3.96
N GLN A 338 -5.17 -19.47 -3.48
CA GLN A 338 -4.37 -20.69 -3.46
C GLN A 338 -3.96 -21.15 -4.87
N ARG A 339 -4.86 -21.05 -5.85
CA ARG A 339 -4.53 -21.38 -7.25
C ARG A 339 -3.45 -20.48 -7.83
N LEU A 340 -3.52 -19.17 -7.58
CA LEU A 340 -2.51 -18.22 -8.06
C LEU A 340 -1.15 -18.48 -7.42
N ILE A 341 -1.11 -18.68 -6.09
CA ILE A 341 0.10 -19.00 -5.34
C ILE A 341 0.71 -20.33 -5.84
N THR A 342 -0.09 -21.37 -6.00
CA THR A 342 0.37 -22.67 -6.51
C THR A 342 0.95 -22.53 -7.92
N ARG A 343 0.30 -21.76 -8.80
CA ARG A 343 0.81 -21.51 -10.15
C ARG A 343 2.12 -20.73 -10.12
N TRP A 344 2.24 -19.73 -9.25
CA TRP A 344 3.47 -18.96 -9.05
C TRP A 344 4.66 -19.87 -8.72
N HIS A 345 4.54 -20.69 -7.67
CA HIS A 345 5.61 -21.60 -7.26
C HIS A 345 5.98 -22.60 -8.36
N ARG A 346 5.00 -23.27 -8.97
CA ARG A 346 5.26 -24.20 -10.07
C ARG A 346 5.99 -23.53 -11.22
N THR A 347 5.57 -22.32 -11.60
CA THR A 347 6.21 -21.61 -12.71
C THR A 347 7.62 -21.17 -12.37
N LEU A 348 7.90 -20.73 -11.15
CA LEU A 348 9.26 -20.41 -10.68
C LEU A 348 10.18 -21.63 -10.68
N GLU A 349 9.64 -22.81 -10.36
CA GLU A 349 10.37 -24.10 -10.39
C GLU A 349 10.53 -24.70 -11.79
N GLY A 350 10.00 -24.03 -12.82
CA GLY A 350 10.04 -24.52 -14.19
C GLY A 350 9.08 -25.67 -14.51
N ARG A 351 8.02 -25.83 -13.68
CA ARG A 351 7.01 -26.89 -13.79
C ARG A 351 5.70 -26.39 -14.38
#